data_b3387df131c8e0800895821d790a0bdf
#
_entry.id   b3387df131c8e0800895821d790a0bdf
#
_cell.length_a   1.000
_cell.length_b   1.000
_cell.length_c   1.000
_cell.angle_alpha   90.00
_cell.angle_beta   90.00
_cell.angle_gamma   90.00
#
_symmetry.space_group_name_H-M   'P 1'
#
loop_
_entity.id
_entity.type
_entity.pdbx_description
1 polymer ?
#
loop_
_entity_poly.entity_id
_entity_poly.type
_entity_poly.pdbx_seq_one_letter_code
_entity_poly.pdbx_strand_id
1 'polypeptide(L)'
;GTYWHYQFYGDINIVKDNYETGVRYLKHLKTKVNSEGFINHGLGDWGNPRKDLARENIETVFLYADTMVLAGFAKILERPKEQAELLKYAKTVKENYNEKLLIKNTAAGFWCYRAFDHQEEIYLTQACQALPLYWGMVPVELEEDVVRAFKYTLRREEAFICGEITLPYVIQSAARYGLNDLICEYILKPEHPSYYAFVLAGETTLGEYWEENPRSHNHDMLGHIIEWYYNGIAGIMPQAPGFKRVLIKPYLPPTVNEFTCSYRSVNGVIKVVIKRIDKNINVQLEVDENISYQVDISNLKKNGYNITVLTDKYL
;
A
#
# COMPACT_ATOMS: atom_id res chain seq x y z
N GLY A 1 -4.07 7.14 -11.37
CA GLY A 1 -5.17 7.41 -12.30
C GLY A 1 -5.69 6.16 -12.99
N THR A 2 -5.29 5.92 -14.26
CA THR A 2 -5.82 4.86 -15.13
C THR A 2 -5.83 3.46 -14.53
N TYR A 3 -4.74 3.05 -13.86
CA TYR A 3 -4.65 1.74 -13.21
C TYR A 3 -5.74 1.55 -12.15
N TRP A 4 -5.87 2.49 -11.24
CA TRP A 4 -6.86 2.41 -10.16
C TRP A 4 -8.28 2.49 -10.70
N HIS A 5 -8.55 3.35 -11.69
CA HIS A 5 -9.85 3.39 -12.35
C HIS A 5 -10.21 2.01 -12.93
N TYR A 6 -9.29 1.38 -13.66
CA TYR A 6 -9.51 0.04 -14.18
C TYR A 6 -9.74 -1.00 -13.07
N GLN A 7 -8.95 -0.96 -11.99
CA GLN A 7 -9.12 -1.88 -10.87
C GLN A 7 -10.48 -1.73 -10.17
N PHE A 8 -10.91 -0.49 -9.94
CA PHE A 8 -12.16 -0.25 -9.21
C PHE A 8 -13.42 -0.40 -10.07
N TYR A 9 -13.37 -0.06 -11.34
CA TYR A 9 -14.55 -0.03 -12.21
C TYR A 9 -14.55 -1.12 -13.29
N GLY A 10 -13.40 -1.73 -13.60
CA GLY A 10 -13.29 -2.75 -14.66
C GLY A 10 -13.47 -2.18 -16.08
N ASP A 11 -13.43 -0.86 -16.24
CA ASP A 11 -13.61 -0.21 -17.53
C ASP A 11 -12.34 -0.31 -18.38
N ILE A 12 -12.41 -1.16 -19.41
CA ILE A 12 -11.30 -1.35 -20.35
C ILE A 12 -11.06 -0.13 -21.25
N ASN A 13 -12.05 0.73 -21.45
CA ASN A 13 -11.89 1.88 -22.33
C ASN A 13 -10.90 2.87 -21.75
N ILE A 14 -10.88 3.07 -20.42
CA ILE A 14 -9.87 3.92 -19.78
C ILE A 14 -8.44 3.44 -20.08
N VAL A 15 -8.25 2.13 -20.21
CA VAL A 15 -6.94 1.55 -20.58
C VAL A 15 -6.61 1.85 -22.02
N LYS A 16 -7.59 1.64 -22.96
CA LYS A 16 -7.42 1.91 -24.40
C LYS A 16 -7.08 3.37 -24.66
N ASP A 17 -7.82 4.28 -24.03
CA ASP A 17 -7.70 5.72 -24.27
C ASP A 17 -6.37 6.30 -23.72
N ASN A 18 -5.81 5.69 -22.67
CA ASN A 18 -4.63 6.23 -22.00
C ASN A 18 -3.33 5.45 -22.25
N TYR A 19 -3.37 4.29 -22.90
CA TYR A 19 -2.19 3.45 -23.09
C TYR A 19 -1.04 4.19 -23.80
N GLU A 20 -1.32 4.81 -24.96
CA GLU A 20 -0.30 5.53 -25.73
C GLU A 20 0.26 6.74 -24.98
N THR A 21 -0.54 7.39 -24.15
CA THR A 21 -0.08 8.47 -23.28
C THR A 21 0.87 7.94 -22.21
N GLY A 22 0.55 6.80 -21.59
CA GLY A 22 1.42 6.12 -20.65
C GLY A 22 2.76 5.69 -21.28
N VAL A 23 2.73 5.17 -22.52
CA VAL A 23 3.96 4.79 -23.24
C VAL A 23 4.83 6.01 -23.51
N ARG A 24 4.23 7.15 -23.92
CA ARG A 24 4.99 8.42 -24.10
C ARG A 24 5.58 8.92 -22.80
N TYR A 25 4.82 8.83 -21.70
CA TYR A 25 5.31 9.20 -20.37
C TYR A 25 6.48 8.32 -19.92
N LEU A 26 6.35 7.00 -20.06
CA LEU A 26 7.45 6.09 -19.76
C LEU A 26 8.70 6.38 -20.60
N LYS A 27 8.53 6.72 -21.88
CA LYS A 27 9.65 7.14 -22.74
C LYS A 27 10.32 8.41 -22.20
N HIS A 28 9.56 9.35 -21.70
CA HIS A 28 10.10 10.55 -21.03
C HIS A 28 10.85 10.18 -19.75
N LEU A 29 10.28 9.35 -18.87
CA LEU A 29 10.95 8.91 -17.65
C LEU A 29 12.28 8.22 -17.93
N LYS A 30 12.37 7.41 -18.99
CA LYS A 30 13.63 6.77 -19.41
C LYS A 30 14.74 7.79 -19.73
N THR A 31 14.40 9.01 -20.17
CA THR A 31 15.41 10.09 -20.39
C THR A 31 15.92 10.72 -19.09
N LYS A 32 15.28 10.44 -17.96
CA LYS A 32 15.65 10.93 -16.64
C LYS A 32 16.50 9.93 -15.85
N VAL A 33 16.65 8.73 -16.36
CA VAL A 33 17.51 7.71 -15.75
C VAL A 33 18.97 8.13 -15.90
N ASN A 34 19.69 8.20 -14.78
CA ASN A 34 21.11 8.56 -14.73
C ASN A 34 22.01 7.36 -15.12
N SER A 35 23.33 7.57 -15.13
CA SER A 35 24.32 6.53 -15.48
C SER A 35 24.34 5.34 -14.52
N GLU A 36 23.81 5.51 -13.30
CA GLU A 36 23.69 4.44 -12.31
C GLU A 36 22.38 3.66 -12.41
N GLY A 37 21.49 4.05 -13.35
CA GLY A 37 20.19 3.40 -13.56
C GLY A 37 19.09 3.87 -12.63
N PHE A 38 19.22 5.05 -12.01
CA PHE A 38 18.23 5.64 -11.10
C PHE A 38 17.66 6.95 -11.65
N ILE A 39 16.47 7.31 -11.15
CA ILE A 39 15.88 8.63 -11.40
C ILE A 39 16.05 9.51 -10.17
N ASN A 40 16.65 10.70 -10.37
CA ASN A 40 16.67 11.80 -9.41
C ASN A 40 15.94 13.00 -10.02
N HIS A 41 14.65 12.84 -10.29
CA HIS A 41 13.82 13.86 -10.92
C HIS A 41 12.37 13.69 -10.50
N GLY A 42 11.86 14.62 -9.72
CA GLY A 42 10.52 14.57 -9.14
C GLY A 42 10.46 15.33 -7.82
N LEU A 43 9.35 15.21 -7.11
CA LEU A 43 9.13 15.86 -5.83
C LEU A 43 9.68 15.06 -4.64
N GLY A 44 10.00 13.78 -4.86
CA GLY A 44 10.33 12.86 -3.78
C GLY A 44 9.13 12.57 -2.89
N ASP A 45 9.36 12.37 -1.60
CA ASP A 45 8.31 12.12 -0.62
C ASP A 45 7.82 13.45 -0.01
N TRP A 46 6.96 14.16 -0.74
CA TRP A 46 6.46 15.47 -0.34
C TRP A 46 5.79 15.41 1.03
N GLY A 47 6.09 16.38 1.88
CA GLY A 47 5.53 16.44 3.24
C GLY A 47 6.11 15.42 4.22
N ASN A 48 7.16 14.68 3.86
CA ASN A 48 7.86 13.82 4.80
C ASN A 48 8.48 14.65 5.93
N PRO A 49 8.18 14.34 7.20
CA PRO A 49 8.65 15.15 8.35
C PRO A 49 10.17 15.27 8.45
N ARG A 50 10.92 14.26 7.99
CA ARG A 50 12.39 14.23 8.09
C ARG A 50 13.12 14.60 6.82
N LYS A 51 12.49 14.49 5.66
CA LYS A 51 13.11 14.70 4.33
C LYS A 51 14.38 13.85 4.12
N ASP A 52 14.41 12.67 4.69
CA ASP A 52 15.57 11.79 4.81
C ASP A 52 15.57 10.62 3.81
N LEU A 53 14.74 10.69 2.78
CA LEU A 53 14.64 9.68 1.75
C LEU A 53 15.05 10.25 0.40
N ALA A 54 16.09 9.67 -0.20
CA ALA A 54 16.56 10.03 -1.52
C ALA A 54 15.49 9.84 -2.60
N ARG A 55 15.41 10.74 -3.55
CA ARG A 55 14.49 10.63 -4.69
C ARG A 55 14.71 9.36 -5.49
N GLU A 56 15.95 8.94 -5.62
CA GLU A 56 16.35 7.70 -6.30
C GLU A 56 15.60 6.48 -5.76
N ASN A 57 15.39 6.40 -4.46
CA ASN A 57 14.62 5.30 -3.85
C ASN A 57 13.16 5.32 -4.28
N ILE A 58 12.56 6.49 -4.40
CA ILE A 58 11.13 6.64 -4.69
C ILE A 58 10.87 6.56 -6.18
N GLU A 59 11.50 7.46 -6.92
CA GLU A 59 11.21 7.67 -8.35
C GLU A 59 11.58 6.44 -9.19
N THR A 60 12.62 5.69 -8.78
CA THR A 60 13.01 4.46 -9.49
C THR A 60 12.05 3.31 -9.22
N VAL A 61 11.48 3.23 -8.02
CA VAL A 61 10.39 2.26 -7.76
C VAL A 61 9.16 2.61 -8.60
N PHE A 62 8.81 3.89 -8.75
CA PHE A 62 7.68 4.27 -9.60
C PHE A 62 7.98 4.08 -11.09
N LEU A 63 9.21 4.24 -11.55
CA LEU A 63 9.59 3.84 -12.90
C LEU A 63 9.32 2.34 -13.14
N TYR A 64 9.67 1.51 -12.17
CA TYR A 64 9.36 0.07 -12.22
C TYR A 64 7.83 -0.17 -12.21
N ALA A 65 7.11 0.45 -11.29
CA ALA A 65 5.67 0.31 -11.13
C ALA A 65 4.90 0.71 -12.39
N ASP A 66 5.20 1.89 -12.96
CA ASP A 66 4.59 2.37 -14.20
C ASP A 66 4.87 1.43 -15.37
N THR A 67 6.10 0.90 -15.45
CA THR A 67 6.47 -0.09 -16.47
C THR A 67 5.66 -1.38 -16.32
N MET A 68 5.47 -1.88 -15.10
CA MET A 68 4.67 -3.08 -14.81
C MET A 68 3.18 -2.86 -15.10
N VAL A 69 2.65 -1.68 -14.76
CA VAL A 69 1.26 -1.29 -15.08
C VAL A 69 1.05 -1.27 -16.60
N LEU A 70 1.96 -0.65 -17.35
CA LEU A 70 1.89 -0.63 -18.81
C LEU A 70 2.03 -2.02 -19.43
N ALA A 71 2.88 -2.89 -18.87
CA ALA A 71 2.96 -4.29 -19.32
C ALA A 71 1.63 -5.04 -19.08
N GLY A 72 0.96 -4.79 -17.95
CA GLY A 72 -0.38 -5.28 -17.67
C GLY A 72 -1.42 -4.76 -18.67
N PHE A 73 -1.37 -3.49 -19.02
CA PHE A 73 -2.25 -2.88 -20.04
C PHE A 73 -1.96 -3.43 -21.44
N ALA A 74 -0.69 -3.61 -21.81
CA ALA A 74 -0.32 -4.24 -23.07
C ALA A 74 -0.89 -5.67 -23.19
N LYS A 75 -0.90 -6.44 -22.10
CA LYS A 75 -1.55 -7.76 -22.04
C LYS A 75 -3.05 -7.66 -22.27
N ILE A 76 -3.74 -6.73 -21.60
CA ILE A 76 -5.18 -6.50 -21.73
C ILE A 76 -5.55 -6.10 -23.16
N LEU A 77 -4.70 -5.31 -23.82
CA LEU A 77 -4.87 -4.83 -25.20
C LEU A 77 -4.35 -5.79 -26.27
N GLU A 78 -3.94 -7.01 -25.87
CA GLU A 78 -3.42 -8.05 -26.78
C GLU A 78 -2.19 -7.60 -27.60
N ARG A 79 -1.26 -6.88 -26.94
CA ARG A 79 0.00 -6.37 -27.52
C ARG A 79 1.22 -7.14 -26.97
N PRO A 80 1.40 -8.43 -27.37
CA PRO A 80 2.39 -9.29 -26.69
C PRO A 80 3.85 -8.86 -26.90
N LYS A 81 4.19 -8.21 -28.01
CA LYS A 81 5.55 -7.70 -28.25
C LYS A 81 5.87 -6.56 -27.29
N GLU A 82 4.98 -5.58 -27.20
CA GLU A 82 5.13 -4.45 -26.28
C GLU A 82 5.17 -4.93 -24.81
N GLN A 83 4.30 -5.88 -24.45
CA GLN A 83 4.33 -6.50 -23.14
C GLN A 83 5.71 -7.11 -22.81
N ALA A 84 6.27 -7.89 -23.74
CA ALA A 84 7.57 -8.53 -23.53
C ALA A 84 8.71 -7.53 -23.35
N GLU A 85 8.72 -6.43 -24.15
CA GLU A 85 9.70 -5.35 -24.03
C GLU A 85 9.59 -4.62 -22.68
N LEU A 86 8.36 -4.32 -22.25
CA LEU A 86 8.10 -3.67 -20.96
C LEU A 86 8.54 -4.55 -19.79
N LEU A 87 8.18 -5.84 -19.81
CA LEU A 87 8.61 -6.79 -18.76
C LEU A 87 10.13 -6.95 -18.71
N LYS A 88 10.81 -6.97 -19.86
CA LYS A 88 12.27 -7.02 -19.91
C LYS A 88 12.87 -5.77 -19.29
N TYR A 89 12.33 -4.59 -19.59
CA TYR A 89 12.82 -3.34 -19.01
C TYR A 89 12.55 -3.26 -17.49
N ALA A 90 11.34 -3.63 -17.04
CA ALA A 90 11.03 -3.70 -15.62
C ALA A 90 12.00 -4.63 -14.86
N LYS A 91 12.33 -5.79 -15.45
CA LYS A 91 13.32 -6.71 -14.88
C LYS A 91 14.68 -6.03 -14.71
N THR A 92 15.18 -5.30 -15.72
CA THR A 92 16.44 -4.56 -15.63
C THR A 92 16.42 -3.51 -14.50
N VAL A 93 15.32 -2.75 -14.37
CA VAL A 93 15.17 -1.75 -13.29
C VAL A 93 15.20 -2.43 -11.92
N LYS A 94 14.45 -3.53 -11.75
CA LYS A 94 14.39 -4.30 -10.50
C LYS A 94 15.76 -4.87 -10.12
N GLU A 95 16.47 -5.49 -11.08
CA GLU A 95 17.78 -6.09 -10.84
C GLU A 95 18.80 -5.02 -10.41
N ASN A 96 18.87 -3.88 -11.12
CA ASN A 96 19.76 -2.78 -10.77
C ASN A 96 19.44 -2.19 -9.38
N TYR A 97 18.17 -1.99 -9.08
CA TYR A 97 17.73 -1.48 -7.78
C TYR A 97 18.15 -2.41 -6.65
N ASN A 98 17.93 -3.72 -6.81
CA ASN A 98 18.30 -4.72 -5.81
C ASN A 98 19.82 -4.85 -5.65
N GLU A 99 20.57 -4.86 -6.75
CA GLU A 99 22.03 -4.95 -6.72
C GLU A 99 22.66 -3.82 -5.90
N LYS A 100 22.12 -2.61 -6.01
CA LYS A 100 22.70 -1.43 -5.39
C LYS A 100 22.18 -1.10 -3.99
N LEU A 101 20.89 -1.40 -3.72
CA LEU A 101 20.24 -0.95 -2.49
C LEU A 101 19.84 -2.06 -1.53
N LEU A 102 19.69 -3.30 -2.00
CA LEU A 102 19.35 -4.44 -1.13
C LEU A 102 20.64 -5.00 -0.51
N ILE A 103 20.77 -4.80 0.81
CA ILE A 103 21.98 -5.14 1.56
C ILE A 103 21.67 -6.02 2.77
N LYS A 104 22.66 -6.75 3.26
CA LYS A 104 22.56 -7.51 4.49
C LYS A 104 23.00 -6.64 5.68
N ASN A 105 22.07 -6.30 6.55
CA ASN A 105 22.40 -5.72 7.85
C ASN A 105 22.83 -6.80 8.81
N THR A 106 24.14 -7.01 8.95
CA THR A 106 24.71 -8.08 9.77
C THR A 106 24.46 -7.85 11.25
N ALA A 107 24.41 -6.61 11.71
CA ALA A 107 24.13 -6.28 13.12
C ALA A 107 22.68 -6.58 13.51
N ALA A 108 21.72 -6.33 12.62
CA ALA A 108 20.30 -6.59 12.84
C ALA A 108 19.85 -7.99 12.38
N GLY A 109 20.68 -8.70 11.59
CA GLY A 109 20.44 -10.07 11.17
C GLY A 109 19.36 -10.24 10.09
N PHE A 110 19.13 -9.23 9.23
CA PHE A 110 18.18 -9.30 8.12
C PHE A 110 18.68 -8.57 6.88
N TRP A 111 18.11 -8.90 5.72
CA TRP A 111 18.27 -8.12 4.50
C TRP A 111 17.31 -6.92 4.50
N CYS A 112 17.75 -5.80 3.93
CA CYS A 112 16.98 -4.57 3.92
C CYS A 112 17.42 -3.65 2.78
N TYR A 113 16.55 -2.71 2.40
CA TYR A 113 16.91 -1.64 1.47
C TYR A 113 17.44 -0.43 2.24
N ARG A 114 18.58 0.07 1.81
CA ARG A 114 19.16 1.32 2.33
C ARG A 114 18.71 2.52 1.52
N ALA A 115 18.83 3.71 2.09
CA ALA A 115 18.70 4.96 1.34
C ALA A 115 19.87 5.12 0.36
N PHE A 116 19.59 5.63 -0.82
CA PHE A 116 20.57 5.75 -1.92
C PHE A 116 21.75 6.67 -1.59
N ASP A 117 21.47 7.79 -0.92
CA ASP A 117 22.44 8.81 -0.52
C ASP A 117 23.26 8.46 0.74
N HIS A 118 22.92 7.36 1.42
CA HIS A 118 23.64 6.83 2.58
C HIS A 118 24.39 5.54 2.25
N GLN A 119 25.40 5.63 1.38
CA GLN A 119 26.10 4.43 0.90
C GLN A 119 27.14 3.88 1.88
N GLU A 120 27.69 4.71 2.75
CA GLU A 120 28.72 4.33 3.71
C GLU A 120 28.14 3.72 5.00
N GLU A 121 26.88 4.03 5.32
CA GLU A 121 26.17 3.52 6.49
C GLU A 121 24.80 2.95 6.13
N ILE A 122 24.29 2.04 6.99
CA ILE A 122 22.98 1.44 6.76
C ILE A 122 21.91 2.37 7.31
N TYR A 123 21.42 3.28 6.47
CA TYR A 123 20.30 4.13 6.81
C TYR A 123 18.98 3.54 6.30
N LEU A 124 18.07 3.25 7.23
CA LEU A 124 16.80 2.59 6.94
C LEU A 124 15.63 3.53 7.20
N THR A 125 14.73 3.63 6.21
CA THR A 125 13.44 4.32 6.36
C THR A 125 12.28 3.35 6.14
N GLN A 126 11.09 3.72 6.60
CA GLN A 126 9.86 2.94 6.35
C GLN A 126 9.60 2.77 4.86
N ALA A 127 9.73 3.85 4.10
CA ALA A 127 9.47 3.88 2.67
C ALA A 127 10.46 3.03 1.86
N CYS A 128 11.76 3.01 2.23
CA CYS A 128 12.75 2.16 1.58
C CYS A 128 12.37 0.68 1.60
N GLN A 129 11.69 0.21 2.65
CA GLN A 129 11.23 -1.16 2.77
C GLN A 129 9.85 -1.35 2.12
N ALA A 130 8.91 -0.45 2.41
CA ALA A 130 7.52 -0.57 2.00
C ALA A 130 7.32 -0.53 0.48
N LEU A 131 8.00 0.38 -0.23
CA LEU A 131 7.84 0.54 -1.67
C LEU A 131 8.25 -0.72 -2.45
N PRO A 132 9.44 -1.30 -2.26
CA PRO A 132 9.81 -2.55 -2.94
C PRO A 132 8.92 -3.74 -2.56
N LEU A 133 8.49 -3.83 -1.29
CA LEU A 133 7.54 -4.86 -0.83
C LEU A 133 6.19 -4.73 -1.54
N TYR A 134 5.66 -3.52 -1.61
CA TYR A 134 4.35 -3.28 -2.24
C TYR A 134 4.34 -3.64 -3.71
N TRP A 135 5.37 -3.23 -4.45
CA TRP A 135 5.47 -3.41 -5.90
C TRP A 135 6.12 -4.73 -6.32
N GLY A 136 6.46 -5.62 -5.38
CA GLY A 136 7.02 -6.93 -5.68
C GLY A 136 8.44 -6.89 -6.26
N MET A 137 9.23 -5.90 -5.85
CA MET A 137 10.64 -5.79 -6.26
C MET A 137 11.57 -6.67 -5.42
N VAL A 138 11.15 -7.06 -4.24
CA VAL A 138 11.95 -7.90 -3.34
C VAL A 138 12.13 -9.31 -3.95
N PRO A 139 13.32 -9.92 -3.91
CA PRO A 139 13.50 -11.34 -4.20
C PRO A 139 12.67 -12.19 -3.21
N VAL A 140 11.99 -13.23 -3.72
CA VAL A 140 11.05 -14.04 -2.92
C VAL A 140 11.73 -14.65 -1.69
N GLU A 141 12.96 -15.10 -1.84
CA GLU A 141 13.75 -15.70 -0.76
C GLU A 141 14.20 -14.72 0.32
N LEU A 142 14.11 -13.41 0.08
CA LEU A 142 14.49 -12.34 1.01
C LEU A 142 13.29 -11.53 1.53
N GLU A 143 12.07 -11.88 1.12
CA GLU A 143 10.87 -11.12 1.45
C GLU A 143 10.63 -11.07 2.96
N GLU A 144 10.78 -12.19 3.67
CA GLU A 144 10.62 -12.23 5.13
C GLU A 144 11.64 -11.34 5.86
N ASP A 145 12.86 -11.27 5.35
CA ASP A 145 13.91 -10.41 5.89
C ASP A 145 13.54 -8.93 5.75
N VAL A 146 13.11 -8.53 4.55
CA VAL A 146 12.71 -7.14 4.28
C VAL A 146 11.45 -6.78 5.08
N VAL A 147 10.52 -7.71 5.28
CA VAL A 147 9.37 -7.51 6.18
C VAL A 147 9.83 -7.30 7.62
N ARG A 148 10.83 -8.04 8.09
CA ARG A 148 11.43 -7.81 9.43
C ARG A 148 12.08 -6.43 9.52
N ALA A 149 12.80 -6.02 8.47
CA ALA A 149 13.39 -4.68 8.38
C ALA A 149 12.31 -3.59 8.40
N PHE A 150 11.24 -3.77 7.65
CA PHE A 150 10.10 -2.86 7.64
C PHE A 150 9.45 -2.73 9.02
N LYS A 151 9.15 -3.84 9.67
CA LYS A 151 8.63 -3.86 11.04
C LYS A 151 9.58 -3.19 12.03
N TYR A 152 10.88 -3.38 11.87
CA TYR A 152 11.89 -2.72 12.68
C TYR A 152 11.84 -1.19 12.53
N THR A 153 11.75 -0.67 11.29
CA THR A 153 11.66 0.78 11.04
C THR A 153 10.38 1.37 11.62
N LEU A 154 9.23 0.68 11.48
CA LEU A 154 7.98 1.12 12.08
C LEU A 154 8.08 1.22 13.61
N ARG A 155 8.61 0.18 14.27
CA ARG A 155 8.74 0.16 15.73
C ARG A 155 9.77 1.15 16.25
N ARG A 156 10.86 1.39 15.53
CA ARG A 156 11.86 2.38 15.92
C ARG A 156 11.31 3.79 15.95
N GLU A 157 10.48 4.13 14.96
CA GLU A 157 9.91 5.47 14.82
C GLU A 157 8.63 5.67 15.63
N GLU A 158 7.92 4.58 15.92
CA GLU A 158 6.62 4.57 16.61
C GLU A 158 5.56 5.52 16.00
N ALA A 159 5.70 5.86 14.73
CA ALA A 159 4.84 6.76 13.97
C ALA A 159 5.02 6.55 12.46
N PHE A 160 4.16 7.14 11.62
CA PHE A 160 4.36 7.20 10.18
C PHE A 160 5.33 8.34 9.82
N ILE A 161 6.58 7.99 9.53
CA ILE A 161 7.59 8.93 9.05
C ILE A 161 7.66 8.84 7.53
N CYS A 162 6.64 9.38 6.89
CA CYS A 162 6.48 9.39 5.44
C CYS A 162 5.61 10.58 5.01
N GLY A 163 5.79 11.00 3.76
CA GLY A 163 5.00 12.04 3.12
C GLY A 163 3.90 11.46 2.25
N GLU A 164 3.30 12.30 1.43
CA GLU A 164 2.17 11.98 0.56
C GLU A 164 2.41 10.77 -0.33
N ILE A 165 3.60 10.73 -0.96
CA ILE A 165 3.89 9.75 -2.00
C ILE A 165 4.09 8.35 -1.39
N THR A 166 4.71 8.25 -0.23
CA THR A 166 5.06 6.94 0.35
C THR A 166 4.06 6.45 1.41
N LEU A 167 3.29 7.33 2.03
CA LEU A 167 2.30 6.99 3.07
C LEU A 167 1.33 5.86 2.67
N PRO A 168 0.68 5.89 1.49
CA PRO A 168 -0.25 4.83 1.10
C PRO A 168 0.44 3.46 1.04
N TYR A 169 1.66 3.40 0.53
CA TYR A 169 2.41 2.15 0.39
C TYR A 169 2.94 1.64 1.73
N VAL A 170 3.28 2.53 2.66
CA VAL A 170 3.65 2.17 4.03
C VAL A 170 2.44 1.55 4.74
N ILE A 171 1.28 2.18 4.69
CA ILE A 171 0.04 1.68 5.30
C ILE A 171 -0.38 0.35 4.65
N GLN A 172 -0.43 0.28 3.32
CA GLN A 172 -0.87 -0.91 2.61
C GLN A 172 0.10 -2.10 2.79
N SER A 173 1.41 -1.85 2.81
CA SER A 173 2.38 -2.90 3.12
C SER A 173 2.24 -3.38 4.55
N ALA A 174 2.06 -2.47 5.52
CA ALA A 174 1.82 -2.85 6.90
C ALA A 174 0.57 -3.74 7.04
N ALA A 175 -0.53 -3.36 6.40
CA ALA A 175 -1.76 -4.16 6.38
C ALA A 175 -1.56 -5.54 5.74
N ARG A 176 -0.90 -5.59 4.57
CA ARG A 176 -0.60 -6.83 3.83
C ARG A 176 0.19 -7.83 4.67
N TYR A 177 1.19 -7.36 5.39
CA TYR A 177 2.05 -8.19 6.22
C TYR A 177 1.56 -8.35 7.67
N GLY A 178 0.29 -8.00 7.94
CA GLY A 178 -0.40 -8.26 9.21
C GLY A 178 0.08 -7.40 10.37
N LEU A 179 0.54 -6.18 10.07
CA LEU A 179 0.99 -5.18 11.05
C LEU A 179 -0.13 -4.16 11.37
N ASN A 180 -1.40 -4.54 11.24
CA ASN A 180 -2.54 -3.66 11.50
C ASN A 180 -2.56 -3.11 12.93
N ASP A 181 -2.02 -3.86 13.91
CA ASP A 181 -1.91 -3.37 15.29
C ASP A 181 -1.06 -2.09 15.38
N LEU A 182 0.04 -2.01 14.61
CA LEU A 182 0.89 -0.81 14.56
C LEU A 182 0.19 0.35 13.87
N ILE A 183 -0.59 0.07 12.82
CA ILE A 183 -1.39 1.13 12.16
C ILE A 183 -2.38 1.71 13.17
N CYS A 184 -3.14 0.85 13.88
CA CYS A 184 -4.07 1.28 14.92
C CYS A 184 -3.40 2.10 16.01
N GLU A 185 -2.23 1.68 16.46
CA GLU A 185 -1.46 2.38 17.48
C GLU A 185 -1.08 3.79 17.01
N TYR A 186 -0.53 3.92 15.79
CA TYR A 186 0.01 5.18 15.30
C TYR A 186 -1.06 6.20 14.94
N ILE A 187 -2.20 5.77 14.38
CA ILE A 187 -3.30 6.68 14.06
C ILE A 187 -3.98 7.29 15.29
N LEU A 188 -3.81 6.66 16.47
CA LEU A 188 -4.44 7.07 17.74
C LEU A 188 -3.49 7.82 18.68
N LYS A 189 -2.26 8.09 18.29
CA LYS A 189 -1.35 8.90 19.12
C LYS A 189 -1.84 10.34 19.24
N PRO A 190 -1.69 10.96 20.42
CA PRO A 190 -2.14 12.33 20.63
C PRO A 190 -1.24 13.39 19.98
N GLU A 191 0.00 13.04 19.64
CA GLU A 191 0.98 13.92 19.00
C GLU A 191 1.18 13.53 17.52
N HIS A 192 1.54 14.52 16.67
CA HIS A 192 1.95 14.27 15.29
C HIS A 192 3.29 13.52 15.20
N PRO A 193 3.45 12.66 14.17
CA PRO A 193 2.54 12.37 13.07
C PRO A 193 1.42 11.38 13.47
N SER A 194 0.20 11.85 13.58
CA SER A 194 -0.97 11.00 13.87
C SER A 194 -2.26 11.67 13.38
N TYR A 195 -3.25 10.86 13.01
CA TYR A 195 -4.58 11.35 12.65
C TYR A 195 -5.37 11.85 13.85
N TYR A 196 -5.20 11.21 15.01
CA TYR A 196 -5.90 11.64 16.24
C TYR A 196 -5.41 13.00 16.72
N ALA A 197 -4.17 13.38 16.45
CA ALA A 197 -3.66 14.72 16.75
C ALA A 197 -4.47 15.81 16.04
N PHE A 198 -4.86 15.63 14.77
CA PHE A 198 -5.75 16.56 14.06
C PHE A 198 -7.13 16.67 14.76
N VAL A 199 -7.68 15.54 15.21
CA VAL A 199 -8.97 15.54 15.94
C VAL A 199 -8.86 16.30 17.25
N LEU A 200 -7.78 16.11 18.01
CA LEU A 200 -7.52 16.81 19.28
C LEU A 200 -7.31 18.33 19.08
N ALA A 201 -6.70 18.71 17.97
CA ALA A 201 -6.57 20.12 17.58
C ALA A 201 -7.89 20.77 17.13
N GLY A 202 -8.99 20.00 17.05
CA GLY A 202 -10.30 20.49 16.59
C GLY A 202 -10.42 20.63 15.08
N GLU A 203 -9.50 20.05 14.31
CA GLU A 203 -9.54 20.08 12.85
C GLU A 203 -10.69 19.20 12.33
N THR A 204 -11.40 19.71 11.33
CA THR A 204 -12.50 18.99 10.66
C THR A 204 -12.11 18.39 9.31
N THR A 205 -10.90 18.69 8.87
CA THR A 205 -10.27 18.21 7.62
C THR A 205 -8.83 17.81 7.90
N LEU A 206 -8.16 17.20 6.90
CA LEU A 206 -6.75 16.87 7.02
C LEU A 206 -5.87 18.03 6.54
N GLY A 207 -4.75 18.24 7.24
CA GLY A 207 -3.74 19.21 6.85
C GLY A 207 -2.78 18.69 5.78
N GLU A 208 -2.00 19.61 5.20
CA GLU A 208 -0.95 19.28 4.22
C GLU A 208 0.27 18.58 4.86
N TYR A 209 0.52 18.86 6.14
CA TYR A 209 1.67 18.29 6.88
C TYR A 209 1.22 17.70 8.22
N TRP A 210 2.07 16.84 8.77
CA TRP A 210 1.93 16.28 10.12
C TRP A 210 2.32 17.30 11.20
N GLU A 211 1.55 18.38 11.32
CA GLU A 211 1.80 19.45 12.29
C GLU A 211 0.50 20.16 12.70
N GLU A 212 0.51 20.87 13.84
CA GLU A 212 -0.67 21.55 14.38
C GLU A 212 -1.14 22.73 13.53
N ASN A 213 -0.25 23.36 12.80
CA ASN A 213 -0.57 24.52 11.96
C ASN A 213 -0.03 24.33 10.54
N PRO A 214 -0.56 23.38 9.77
CA PRO A 214 -0.12 23.13 8.41
C PRO A 214 -0.46 24.30 7.49
N ARG A 215 0.33 24.48 6.43
CA ARG A 215 0.12 25.53 5.43
C ARG A 215 -1.28 25.50 4.81
N SER A 216 -1.82 24.32 4.59
CA SER A 216 -3.19 24.07 4.15
C SER A 216 -3.90 23.21 5.19
N HIS A 217 -5.06 23.65 5.66
CA HIS A 217 -5.93 22.93 6.60
C HIS A 217 -6.99 22.08 5.89
N ASN A 218 -7.01 22.04 4.58
CA ASN A 218 -7.91 21.21 3.78
C ASN A 218 -7.14 20.64 2.60
N HIS A 219 -6.44 19.53 2.87
CA HIS A 219 -5.57 18.87 1.89
C HIS A 219 -5.77 17.35 1.94
N ASP A 220 -5.91 16.72 0.80
CA ASP A 220 -6.18 15.27 0.68
C ASP A 220 -4.94 14.39 0.84
N MET A 221 -3.78 14.99 0.93
CA MET A 221 -2.47 14.38 0.96
C MET A 221 -2.33 13.21 1.95
N LEU A 222 -2.90 13.37 3.15
CA LEU A 222 -2.89 12.35 4.20
C LEU A 222 -4.14 11.46 4.19
N GLY A 223 -5.05 11.61 3.22
CA GLY A 223 -6.33 10.93 3.15
C GLY A 223 -6.29 9.43 2.87
N HIS A 224 -5.14 8.88 2.57
CA HIS A 224 -4.95 7.47 2.19
C HIS A 224 -5.35 6.46 3.28
N ILE A 225 -5.47 6.89 4.53
CA ILE A 225 -5.95 6.04 5.62
C ILE A 225 -7.38 5.51 5.38
N ILE A 226 -8.18 6.24 4.63
CA ILE A 226 -9.56 5.83 4.27
C ILE A 226 -9.56 4.47 3.58
N GLU A 227 -8.62 4.23 2.66
CA GLU A 227 -8.50 2.94 1.98
C GLU A 227 -8.25 1.80 2.97
N TRP A 228 -7.46 2.03 4.03
CA TRP A 228 -7.19 1.02 5.04
C TRP A 228 -8.43 0.64 5.87
N TYR A 229 -9.37 1.54 6.10
CA TYR A 229 -10.63 1.16 6.76
C TYR A 229 -11.41 0.13 5.95
N TYR A 230 -11.35 0.18 4.62
CA TYR A 230 -12.01 -0.79 3.75
C TYR A 230 -11.18 -2.07 3.58
N ASN A 231 -9.91 -1.97 3.22
CA ASN A 231 -9.12 -3.15 2.87
C ASN A 231 -8.34 -3.74 4.05
N GLY A 232 -7.97 -2.94 5.04
CA GLY A 232 -7.24 -3.38 6.23
C GLY A 232 -8.16 -3.82 7.38
N ILE A 233 -9.19 -3.03 7.72
CA ILE A 233 -10.14 -3.35 8.80
C ILE A 233 -11.26 -4.26 8.29
N ALA A 234 -12.07 -3.79 7.33
CA ALA A 234 -13.14 -4.62 6.77
C ALA A 234 -12.59 -5.78 5.92
N GLY A 235 -11.37 -5.64 5.42
CA GLY A 235 -10.69 -6.66 4.66
C GLY A 235 -11.20 -6.83 3.23
N ILE A 236 -11.91 -5.84 2.68
CA ILE A 236 -12.49 -5.90 1.34
C ILE A 236 -11.42 -5.58 0.30
N MET A 237 -10.84 -6.61 -0.32
CA MET A 237 -9.73 -6.46 -1.27
C MET A 237 -10.10 -7.00 -2.65
N PRO A 238 -10.10 -6.18 -3.72
CA PRO A 238 -10.39 -6.67 -5.07
C PRO A 238 -9.29 -7.64 -5.54
N GLN A 239 -9.73 -8.77 -6.08
CA GLN A 239 -8.88 -9.79 -6.71
C GLN A 239 -9.08 -9.83 -8.24
N ALA A 240 -10.07 -9.09 -8.74
CA ALA A 240 -10.30 -8.87 -10.15
C ALA A 240 -10.91 -7.48 -10.37
N PRO A 241 -10.68 -6.86 -11.53
CA PRO A 241 -11.21 -5.54 -11.84
C PRO A 241 -12.73 -5.45 -11.65
N GLY A 242 -13.19 -4.32 -11.15
CA GLY A 242 -14.60 -4.05 -10.85
C GLY A 242 -15.12 -4.84 -9.65
N PHE A 243 -14.26 -5.41 -8.81
CA PHE A 243 -14.66 -6.28 -7.67
C PHE A 243 -15.44 -7.54 -8.09
N LYS A 244 -15.25 -8.05 -9.30
CA LYS A 244 -15.86 -9.33 -9.73
C LYS A 244 -15.44 -10.50 -8.87
N ARG A 245 -14.25 -10.42 -8.30
CA ARG A 245 -13.75 -11.36 -7.29
C ARG A 245 -13.09 -10.56 -6.16
N VAL A 246 -13.38 -10.94 -4.90
CA VAL A 246 -12.96 -10.24 -3.70
C VAL A 246 -12.36 -11.22 -2.70
N LEU A 247 -11.28 -10.84 -2.05
CA LEU A 247 -10.83 -11.46 -0.81
C LEU A 247 -11.38 -10.62 0.35
N ILE A 248 -12.06 -11.29 1.31
CA ILE A 248 -12.53 -10.66 2.54
C ILE A 248 -11.66 -11.19 3.68
N LYS A 249 -10.75 -10.32 4.17
CA LYS A 249 -9.77 -10.66 5.21
C LYS A 249 -9.82 -9.64 6.35
N PRO A 250 -10.88 -9.68 7.17
CA PRO A 250 -11.09 -8.66 8.17
C PRO A 250 -10.08 -8.71 9.32
N TYR A 251 -9.88 -7.55 9.91
CA TYR A 251 -9.14 -7.35 11.15
C TYR A 251 -10.01 -6.58 12.15
N LEU A 252 -10.04 -6.99 13.40
CA LEU A 252 -10.77 -6.28 14.45
C LEU A 252 -9.78 -5.66 15.44
N PRO A 253 -9.69 -4.32 15.48
CA PRO A 253 -8.81 -3.65 16.44
C PRO A 253 -9.13 -4.05 17.88
N PRO A 254 -8.13 -4.13 18.79
CA PRO A 254 -8.35 -4.51 20.19
C PRO A 254 -9.35 -3.59 20.93
N THR A 255 -9.38 -2.33 20.55
CA THR A 255 -10.24 -1.29 21.17
C THR A 255 -11.65 -1.21 20.59
N VAL A 256 -11.92 -1.96 19.50
CA VAL A 256 -13.21 -1.93 18.80
C VAL A 256 -13.95 -3.25 19.05
N ASN A 257 -15.21 -3.17 19.52
CA ASN A 257 -16.04 -4.36 19.74
C ASN A 257 -16.92 -4.71 18.55
N GLU A 258 -17.30 -3.71 17.76
CA GLU A 258 -18.11 -3.94 16.57
C GLU A 258 -17.85 -2.89 15.51
N PHE A 259 -18.01 -3.27 14.25
CA PHE A 259 -18.10 -2.35 13.14
C PHE A 259 -18.95 -2.91 12.00
N THR A 260 -19.43 -2.02 11.18
CA THR A 260 -20.11 -2.33 9.92
C THR A 260 -19.41 -1.54 8.80
N CYS A 261 -19.05 -2.25 7.74
CA CYS A 261 -18.52 -1.64 6.52
C CYS A 261 -19.35 -2.10 5.33
N SER A 262 -19.71 -1.17 4.46
CA SER A 262 -20.43 -1.48 3.22
C SER A 262 -19.72 -0.76 2.06
N TYR A 263 -19.40 -1.52 1.03
CA TYR A 263 -18.80 -1.01 -0.20
C TYR A 263 -19.68 -1.36 -1.40
N ARG A 264 -20.06 -0.32 -2.17
CA ARG A 264 -20.83 -0.50 -3.41
C ARG A 264 -19.87 -0.43 -4.61
N SER A 265 -19.64 -1.58 -5.20
CA SER A 265 -18.89 -1.71 -6.45
C SER A 265 -19.82 -1.63 -7.67
N VAL A 266 -19.25 -1.62 -8.88
CA VAL A 266 -20.01 -1.71 -10.14
C VAL A 266 -20.71 -3.06 -10.31
N ASN A 267 -20.31 -4.10 -9.58
CA ASN A 267 -20.91 -5.44 -9.66
C ASN A 267 -21.84 -5.75 -8.49
N GLY A 268 -21.99 -4.83 -7.54
CA GLY A 268 -22.90 -5.02 -6.40
C GLY A 268 -22.33 -4.54 -5.08
N VAL A 269 -23.04 -4.85 -4.00
CA VAL A 269 -22.69 -4.46 -2.63
C VAL A 269 -21.94 -5.58 -1.94
N ILE A 270 -20.93 -5.19 -1.17
CA ILE A 270 -20.18 -6.04 -0.24
C ILE A 270 -20.33 -5.42 1.14
N LYS A 271 -20.89 -6.14 2.09
CA LYS A 271 -21.07 -5.68 3.47
C LYS A 271 -20.44 -6.65 4.43
N VAL A 272 -19.67 -6.12 5.36
CA VAL A 272 -18.98 -6.85 6.41
C VAL A 272 -19.43 -6.29 7.76
N VAL A 273 -20.00 -7.11 8.60
CA VAL A 273 -20.35 -6.77 9.98
C VAL A 273 -19.55 -7.66 10.90
N ILE A 274 -18.84 -7.07 11.85
CA ILE A 274 -18.10 -7.84 12.86
C ILE A 274 -18.54 -7.39 14.24
N LYS A 275 -18.76 -8.38 15.11
CA LYS A 275 -19.12 -8.15 16.50
C LYS A 275 -18.36 -9.09 17.41
N ARG A 276 -17.67 -8.53 18.42
CA ARG A 276 -17.00 -9.25 19.49
C ARG A 276 -17.85 -9.22 20.74
N ILE A 277 -18.14 -10.40 21.28
CA ILE A 277 -18.83 -10.62 22.56
C ILE A 277 -17.99 -11.62 23.35
N ASP A 278 -17.39 -11.18 24.42
CA ASP A 278 -16.46 -11.96 25.24
C ASP A 278 -15.35 -12.61 24.40
N LYS A 279 -15.30 -13.94 24.36
CA LYS A 279 -14.34 -14.72 23.57
C LYS A 279 -14.84 -15.10 22.17
N ASN A 280 -15.97 -14.55 21.74
CA ASN A 280 -16.55 -14.88 20.44
C ASN A 280 -16.50 -13.68 19.50
N ILE A 281 -16.15 -13.93 18.25
CA ILE A 281 -16.24 -12.96 17.15
C ILE A 281 -17.21 -13.53 16.11
N ASN A 282 -18.27 -12.78 15.84
CA ASN A 282 -19.21 -13.06 14.77
C ASN A 282 -18.89 -12.17 13.58
N VAL A 283 -18.72 -12.78 12.43
CA VAL A 283 -18.52 -12.12 11.14
C VAL A 283 -19.74 -12.43 10.28
N GLN A 284 -20.51 -11.41 9.93
CA GLN A 284 -21.62 -11.54 8.99
C GLN A 284 -21.26 -10.89 7.67
N LEU A 285 -21.49 -11.60 6.57
CA LEU A 285 -21.17 -11.17 5.22
C LEU A 285 -22.45 -11.16 4.38
N GLU A 286 -22.70 -10.01 3.76
CA GLU A 286 -23.74 -9.84 2.74
C GLU A 286 -22.99 -9.45 1.44
N VAL A 287 -23.03 -10.32 0.42
CA VAL A 287 -22.32 -10.11 -0.84
C VAL A 287 -23.23 -10.43 -2.00
N ASP A 288 -23.44 -9.46 -2.89
CA ASP A 288 -24.30 -9.63 -4.06
C ASP A 288 -23.83 -10.78 -4.96
N GLU A 289 -24.79 -11.48 -5.57
CA GLU A 289 -24.59 -12.72 -6.33
C GLU A 289 -23.62 -12.60 -7.52
N ASN A 290 -23.45 -11.39 -8.06
CA ASN A 290 -22.51 -11.11 -9.16
C ASN A 290 -21.04 -11.04 -8.72
N ILE A 291 -20.76 -11.13 -7.41
CA ILE A 291 -19.43 -11.03 -6.83
C ILE A 291 -19.03 -12.39 -6.26
N SER A 292 -17.96 -12.96 -6.79
CA SER A 292 -17.33 -14.12 -6.17
C SER A 292 -16.39 -13.68 -5.04
N TYR A 293 -16.36 -14.42 -3.93
CA TYR A 293 -15.50 -14.03 -2.82
C TYR A 293 -14.86 -15.23 -2.11
N GLN A 294 -13.75 -14.95 -1.45
CA GLN A 294 -13.08 -15.86 -0.52
C GLN A 294 -12.96 -15.16 0.84
N VAL A 295 -13.00 -15.94 1.92
CA VAL A 295 -12.88 -15.42 3.28
C VAL A 295 -11.62 -15.96 3.95
N ASP A 296 -10.77 -15.07 4.46
CA ASP A 296 -9.60 -15.40 5.27
C ASP A 296 -9.74 -14.77 6.66
N ILE A 297 -9.98 -15.60 7.67
CA ILE A 297 -10.13 -15.17 9.06
C ILE A 297 -8.83 -15.23 9.87
N SER A 298 -7.69 -15.39 9.23
CA SER A 298 -6.40 -15.57 9.91
C SER A 298 -6.03 -14.39 10.83
N ASN A 299 -6.40 -13.16 10.46
CA ASN A 299 -6.19 -11.98 11.30
C ASN A 299 -7.00 -11.99 12.60
N LEU A 300 -8.19 -12.61 12.59
CA LEU A 300 -9.06 -12.70 13.77
C LEU A 300 -8.63 -13.82 14.72
N LYS A 301 -7.97 -14.87 14.21
CA LYS A 301 -7.55 -16.05 15.00
C LYS A 301 -6.37 -15.79 15.93
N LYS A 302 -5.60 -14.73 15.70
CA LYS A 302 -4.33 -14.45 16.42
C LYS A 302 -4.47 -14.33 17.94
N ASN A 303 -5.68 -14.00 18.45
CA ASN A 303 -5.90 -13.70 19.87
C ASN A 303 -6.74 -14.79 20.60
N GLY A 304 -6.87 -15.99 20.01
CA GLY A 304 -7.58 -17.11 20.66
C GLY A 304 -9.10 -16.95 20.76
N TYR A 305 -9.71 -16.13 19.92
CA TYR A 305 -11.15 -15.99 19.82
C TYR A 305 -11.80 -17.17 19.08
N ASN A 306 -13.02 -17.52 19.48
CA ASN A 306 -13.90 -18.39 18.71
C ASN A 306 -14.56 -17.57 17.60
N ILE A 307 -14.41 -17.97 16.34
CA ILE A 307 -14.88 -17.18 15.20
C ILE A 307 -16.00 -17.92 14.50
N THR A 308 -17.14 -17.24 14.34
CA THR A 308 -18.27 -17.70 13.55
C THR A 308 -18.43 -16.80 12.33
N VAL A 309 -18.49 -17.40 11.14
CA VAL A 309 -18.76 -16.68 9.89
C VAL A 309 -20.13 -17.06 9.38
N LEU A 310 -21.00 -16.06 9.22
CA LEU A 310 -22.36 -16.21 8.66
C LEU A 310 -22.37 -15.53 7.29
N THR A 311 -22.96 -16.18 6.30
CA THR A 311 -23.12 -15.64 4.94
C THR A 311 -24.59 -15.67 4.56
N ASP A 312 -25.02 -14.76 3.67
CA ASP A 312 -26.43 -14.64 3.24
C ASP A 312 -27.06 -15.94 2.71
N LYS A 313 -26.26 -16.93 2.35
CA LYS A 313 -26.75 -18.25 1.93
C LYS A 313 -27.36 -19.06 3.08
N TYR A 314 -27.28 -18.56 4.32
CA TYR A 314 -27.75 -19.23 5.54
C TYR A 314 -28.65 -18.34 6.43
N LEU A 315 -29.02 -17.15 5.95
CA LEU A 315 -30.04 -16.28 6.52
C LEU A 315 -31.31 -16.35 5.67
#